data_a13f0802bba9a553cb98807597d6a5a9
#
_entry.id   a13f0802bba9a553cb98807597d6a5a9
#
_cell.length_a   1.000
_cell.length_b   1.000
_cell.length_c   1.000
_cell.angle_alpha   90.00
_cell.angle_beta   90.00
_cell.angle_gamma   90.00
#
_symmetry.space_group_name_H-M   'P 1'
#
loop_
_entity.id
_entity.type
_entity.pdbx_description
1 polymer ?
#
loop_
_entity_poly.entity_id
_entity_poly.type
_entity_poly.pdbx_seq_one_letter_code
_entity_poly.pdbx_strand_id
1 'polypeptide(L)'
;GMSKQDWTLPEPNVSLYTDEMMANAKAYSDTAMVVITRVGGEGADLPTDMAAVVDGSWVRRVADYRGSQRGAGYYNGSYDDSLNEGNDWDAGDHFLPLINREEELIDLVTSNFDNVIVVYNGANAFEMGWVKDYPQIKGVLLCPGTGQSGFEGFGRVVAGEVNPSGRTADTYAADLTASCLLY
;
A
#
# COMPACT_ATOMS: atom_id res chain seq x y z
N GLY A 1 -9.92 -6.96 -26.22
CA GLY A 1 -8.80 -6.20 -25.75
C GLY A 1 -8.65 -6.46 -24.26
N MET A 2 -7.44 -6.69 -23.79
CA MET A 2 -7.20 -6.85 -22.36
C MET A 2 -7.35 -5.50 -21.68
N SER A 3 -7.93 -5.51 -20.49
CA SER A 3 -8.07 -4.30 -19.69
C SER A 3 -6.68 -3.82 -19.25
N LYS A 4 -6.39 -2.56 -19.45
CA LYS A 4 -5.25 -1.90 -18.84
C LYS A 4 -5.57 -1.72 -17.36
N GLN A 5 -4.72 -2.23 -16.48
CA GLN A 5 -4.85 -1.99 -15.04
C GLN A 5 -4.25 -0.64 -14.71
N ASP A 6 -5.00 0.20 -14.04
CA ASP A 6 -4.50 1.44 -13.45
C ASP A 6 -4.13 1.17 -11.99
N TRP A 7 -2.85 1.38 -11.67
CA TRP A 7 -2.28 1.20 -10.35
C TRP A 7 -2.17 2.51 -9.58
N THR A 8 -2.61 3.61 -10.18
CA THR A 8 -2.44 4.96 -9.64
C THR A 8 -3.22 5.16 -8.36
N LEU A 9 -2.50 5.35 -7.28
CA LEU A 9 -3.03 5.75 -5.98
C LEU A 9 -1.91 6.44 -5.19
N PRO A 10 -1.45 7.62 -5.63
CA PRO A 10 -0.31 8.29 -5.03
C PRO A 10 -0.68 8.92 -3.69
N GLU A 11 0.24 8.86 -2.74
CA GLU A 11 0.19 9.68 -1.53
C GLU A 11 0.59 11.12 -1.87
N PRO A 12 -0.11 12.14 -1.38
CA PRO A 12 0.29 13.52 -1.62
C PRO A 12 1.61 13.87 -0.94
N ASN A 13 2.29 14.88 -1.50
CA ASN A 13 3.52 15.39 -0.92
C ASN A 13 3.29 15.90 0.52
N VAL A 14 4.19 15.56 1.43
CA VAL A 14 4.09 15.94 2.85
C VAL A 14 4.06 17.45 3.11
N SER A 15 4.49 18.26 2.17
CA SER A 15 4.37 19.73 2.25
C SER A 15 2.92 20.23 2.34
N LEU A 16 1.95 19.39 2.00
CA LEU A 16 0.53 19.71 2.19
C LEU A 16 0.08 19.61 3.66
N TYR A 17 0.82 18.92 4.50
CA TYR A 17 0.58 18.81 5.93
C TYR A 17 1.28 19.97 6.66
N THR A 18 0.57 21.09 6.79
CA THR A 18 1.14 22.30 7.40
C THR A 18 1.40 22.14 8.89
N ASP A 19 2.28 22.99 9.45
CA ASP A 19 2.55 23.05 10.89
C ASP A 19 1.28 23.28 11.70
N GLU A 20 0.33 24.08 11.19
CA GLU A 20 -0.95 24.33 11.81
C GLU A 20 -1.82 23.06 11.84
N MET A 21 -1.87 22.29 10.76
CA MET A 21 -2.60 21.02 10.71
C MET A 21 -2.01 20.03 11.72
N MET A 22 -0.69 19.94 11.80
CA MET A 22 -0.02 19.05 12.75
C MET A 22 -0.24 19.49 14.20
N ALA A 23 -0.19 20.80 14.48
CA ALA A 23 -0.50 21.33 15.81
C ALA A 23 -1.94 21.03 16.21
N ASN A 24 -2.90 21.20 15.31
CA ASN A 24 -4.31 20.90 15.57
C ASN A 24 -4.52 19.40 15.79
N ALA A 25 -3.87 18.54 15.01
CA ALA A 25 -3.94 17.08 15.17
C ALA A 25 -3.40 16.65 16.55
N LYS A 26 -2.25 17.18 16.96
CA LYS A 26 -1.64 16.90 18.27
C LYS A 26 -2.49 17.42 19.45
N ALA A 27 -3.19 18.55 19.26
CA ALA A 27 -4.11 19.07 20.27
C ALA A 27 -5.38 18.21 20.39
N TYR A 28 -5.74 17.51 19.32
CA TYR A 28 -6.92 16.64 19.30
C TYR A 28 -6.67 15.27 19.93
N SER A 29 -5.52 14.65 19.65
CA SER A 29 -5.18 13.29 20.09
C SER A 29 -3.67 13.13 20.27
N ASP A 30 -3.26 12.24 21.18
CA ASP A 30 -1.90 11.76 21.33
C ASP A 30 -1.59 10.56 20.40
N THR A 31 -2.59 10.10 19.69
CA THR A 31 -2.52 8.92 18.79
C THR A 31 -2.88 9.33 17.38
N ALA A 32 -2.03 8.97 16.44
CA ALA A 32 -2.28 9.15 15.02
C ALA A 32 -2.58 7.82 14.33
N MET A 33 -3.36 7.89 13.26
CA MET A 33 -3.61 6.76 12.37
C MET A 33 -3.13 7.12 10.97
N VAL A 34 -2.30 6.26 10.40
CA VAL A 34 -1.85 6.35 9.00
C VAL A 34 -2.51 5.23 8.21
N VAL A 35 -3.17 5.58 7.12
CA VAL A 35 -3.81 4.62 6.23
C VAL A 35 -3.00 4.52 4.94
N ILE A 36 -2.49 3.33 4.67
CA ILE A 36 -1.79 2.99 3.44
C ILE A 36 -2.73 2.14 2.59
N THR A 37 -2.90 2.52 1.34
CA THR A 37 -3.82 1.84 0.43
C THR A 37 -3.09 1.38 -0.82
N ARG A 38 -3.40 0.16 -1.27
CA ARG A 38 -2.90 -0.38 -2.53
C ARG A 38 -4.05 -0.87 -3.39
N VAL A 39 -3.97 -0.51 -4.67
CA VAL A 39 -4.84 -1.10 -5.69
C VAL A 39 -4.49 -2.58 -5.82
N GLY A 40 -5.49 -3.42 -5.90
CA GLY A 40 -5.31 -4.84 -6.10
C GLY A 40 -6.62 -5.56 -6.28
N GLY A 41 -6.56 -6.74 -6.86
CA GLY A 41 -7.73 -7.56 -7.11
C GLY A 41 -7.42 -8.77 -7.98
N GLU A 42 -8.45 -9.59 -8.18
CA GLU A 42 -8.36 -10.77 -9.01
C GLU A 42 -8.09 -10.40 -10.48
N GLY A 43 -7.24 -11.18 -11.12
CA GLY A 43 -7.03 -11.13 -12.57
C GLY A 43 -5.94 -10.17 -13.03
N ALA A 44 -5.27 -9.46 -12.12
CA ALA A 44 -4.12 -8.63 -12.43
C ALA A 44 -2.95 -8.98 -11.50
N ASP A 45 -1.87 -9.48 -12.09
CA ASP A 45 -0.64 -9.72 -11.32
C ASP A 45 0.05 -8.41 -11.00
N LEU A 46 0.65 -8.34 -9.82
CA LEU A 46 1.32 -7.15 -9.34
C LEU A 46 2.58 -6.84 -10.18
N PRO A 47 2.83 -5.56 -10.47
CA PRO A 47 4.04 -5.16 -11.17
C PRO A 47 5.30 -5.49 -10.38
N THR A 48 6.31 -5.97 -11.09
CA THR A 48 7.65 -6.27 -10.55
C THR A 48 8.68 -5.18 -10.87
N ASP A 49 8.28 -4.16 -11.61
CA ASP A 49 9.10 -3.02 -11.99
C ASP A 49 8.17 -1.80 -12.18
N MET A 50 8.13 -0.94 -11.19
CA MET A 50 7.27 0.22 -11.18
C MET A 50 7.77 1.33 -12.10
N ALA A 51 9.08 1.46 -12.31
CA ALA A 51 9.62 2.41 -13.29
C ALA A 51 9.13 2.07 -14.71
N ALA A 52 9.09 0.80 -15.05
CA ALA A 52 8.53 0.34 -16.33
C ALA A 52 7.00 0.53 -16.43
N VAL A 53 6.29 0.51 -15.30
CA VAL A 53 4.85 0.84 -15.28
C VAL A 53 4.62 2.32 -15.55
N VAL A 54 5.40 3.19 -14.91
CA VAL A 54 5.33 4.65 -15.06
C VAL A 54 5.65 5.07 -16.50
N ASP A 55 6.71 4.54 -17.09
CA ASP A 55 7.09 4.87 -18.46
C ASP A 55 6.23 4.17 -19.54
N GLY A 56 5.35 3.25 -19.10
CA GLY A 56 4.44 2.52 -19.98
C GLY A 56 5.07 1.35 -20.74
N SER A 57 6.30 1.00 -20.43
CA SER A 57 7.02 -0.13 -21.06
C SER A 57 6.73 -1.48 -20.41
N TRP A 58 6.15 -1.47 -19.20
CA TRP A 58 5.85 -2.71 -18.49
C TRP A 58 4.78 -3.53 -19.21
N VAL A 59 5.18 -4.72 -19.62
CA VAL A 59 4.31 -5.70 -20.28
C VAL A 59 4.56 -7.07 -19.68
N ARG A 60 3.54 -7.64 -19.06
CA ARG A 60 3.59 -9.02 -18.61
C ARG A 60 2.95 -9.95 -19.63
N ARG A 61 3.70 -10.97 -20.04
CA ARG A 61 3.16 -12.08 -20.79
C ARG A 61 2.50 -13.07 -19.83
N VAL A 62 1.21 -13.28 -19.98
CA VAL A 62 0.52 -14.37 -19.29
C VAL A 62 0.80 -15.64 -20.09
N ALA A 63 1.46 -16.62 -19.47
CA ALA A 63 1.65 -17.92 -20.07
C ALA A 63 0.29 -18.55 -20.41
N ASP A 64 0.22 -19.22 -21.55
CA ASP A 64 -0.98 -19.96 -21.92
C ASP A 64 -1.39 -20.91 -20.78
N TYR A 65 -2.53 -20.66 -20.20
CA TYR A 65 -3.11 -21.63 -19.29
C TYR A 65 -3.48 -22.86 -20.12
N ARG A 66 -2.91 -24.02 -19.77
CA ARG A 66 -3.15 -25.26 -20.49
C ARG A 66 -4.67 -25.51 -20.62
N GLY A 67 -5.17 -25.43 -21.82
CA GLY A 67 -6.58 -25.68 -22.15
C GLY A 67 -7.44 -24.43 -22.36
N SER A 68 -6.93 -23.21 -22.22
CA SER A 68 -7.66 -22.04 -22.67
C SER A 68 -7.44 -21.86 -24.17
N GLN A 69 -8.53 -21.78 -24.92
CA GLN A 69 -8.50 -21.39 -26.34
C GLN A 69 -8.21 -19.88 -26.54
N ARG A 70 -7.88 -19.20 -25.46
CA ARG A 70 -7.50 -17.79 -25.45
C ARG A 70 -5.98 -17.78 -25.52
N GLY A 71 -5.43 -17.31 -26.62
CA GLY A 71 -3.99 -17.18 -26.82
C GLY A 71 -3.31 -16.37 -25.71
N ALA A 72 -1.98 -16.43 -25.65
CA ALA A 72 -1.19 -15.68 -24.68
C ALA A 72 -1.67 -14.24 -24.59
N GLY A 73 -2.02 -13.83 -23.37
CA GLY A 73 -2.43 -12.47 -23.09
C GLY A 73 -1.27 -11.61 -22.63
N TYR A 74 -1.40 -10.31 -22.83
CA TYR A 74 -0.48 -9.32 -22.28
C TYR A 74 -1.29 -8.40 -21.36
N TYR A 75 -0.77 -8.15 -20.16
CA TYR A 75 -1.28 -7.12 -19.29
C TYR A 75 -0.39 -5.90 -19.37
N ASN A 76 -0.99 -4.75 -19.59
CA ASN A 76 -0.34 -3.46 -19.48
C ASN A 76 -0.84 -2.79 -18.22
N GLY A 77 0.08 -2.23 -17.44
CA GLY A 77 -0.23 -1.37 -16.32
C GLY A 77 0.01 0.09 -16.64
N SER A 78 -0.54 0.96 -15.83
CA SER A 78 -0.18 2.38 -15.79
C SER A 78 -0.14 2.85 -14.35
N TYR A 79 0.73 3.81 -14.11
CA TYR A 79 0.80 4.57 -12.88
C TYR A 79 1.07 6.02 -13.25
N ASP A 80 0.30 6.95 -12.71
CA ASP A 80 0.50 8.37 -12.88
C ASP A 80 1.11 8.94 -11.60
N ASP A 81 2.40 9.25 -11.63
CA ASP A 81 3.16 9.86 -10.56
C ASP A 81 3.38 11.37 -10.75
N SER A 82 2.63 11.98 -11.66
CA SER A 82 2.72 13.42 -11.96
C SER A 82 2.43 14.31 -10.74
N LEU A 83 1.63 13.81 -9.79
CA LEU A 83 1.35 14.51 -8.52
C LEU A 83 2.65 14.77 -7.73
N ASN A 84 3.63 13.90 -7.84
CA ASN A 84 4.89 13.91 -7.11
C ASN A 84 6.11 14.11 -8.02
N GLU A 85 5.89 14.60 -9.23
CA GLU A 85 6.95 14.94 -10.20
C GLU A 85 7.83 13.74 -10.58
N GLY A 86 7.26 12.52 -10.60
CA GLY A 86 7.99 11.31 -10.97
C GLY A 86 8.86 10.73 -9.84
N ASN A 87 8.56 11.05 -8.57
CA ASN A 87 9.39 10.65 -7.43
C ASN A 87 8.71 9.65 -6.48
N ASP A 88 7.67 8.94 -6.92
CA ASP A 88 6.99 7.96 -6.06
C ASP A 88 7.80 6.67 -5.89
N TRP A 89 8.56 6.27 -6.92
CA TRP A 89 9.24 4.98 -6.97
C TRP A 89 10.73 5.13 -7.28
N ASP A 90 11.54 4.35 -6.60
CA ASP A 90 12.96 4.22 -6.93
C ASP A 90 13.18 3.19 -8.04
N ALA A 91 14.36 3.27 -8.67
CA ALA A 91 14.72 2.31 -9.73
C ALA A 91 14.85 0.89 -9.17
N GLY A 92 14.06 -0.03 -9.71
CA GLY A 92 14.04 -1.43 -9.29
C GLY A 92 12.96 -1.75 -8.27
N ASP A 93 12.14 -0.77 -7.88
CA ASP A 93 11.01 -1.02 -7.01
C ASP A 93 9.94 -1.86 -7.70
N HIS A 94 9.40 -2.79 -6.95
CA HIS A 94 8.15 -3.48 -7.28
C HIS A 94 6.97 -2.84 -6.52
N PHE A 95 5.76 -3.36 -6.68
CA PHE A 95 4.54 -2.70 -6.17
C PHE A 95 4.31 -2.82 -4.65
N LEU A 96 5.06 -3.63 -3.93
CA LEU A 96 4.74 -4.04 -2.56
C LEU A 96 5.44 -3.28 -1.43
N PRO A 97 6.56 -2.57 -1.62
CA PRO A 97 7.15 -1.69 -0.60
C PRO A 97 6.34 -0.39 -0.44
N LEU A 98 6.71 0.40 0.56
CA LEU A 98 6.28 1.80 0.64
C LEU A 98 6.75 2.56 -0.60
N ILE A 99 5.94 3.49 -1.08
CA ILE A 99 6.41 4.52 -2.02
C ILE A 99 7.11 5.63 -1.25
N ASN A 100 7.98 6.39 -1.92
CA ASN A 100 8.76 7.45 -1.27
C ASN A 100 7.89 8.44 -0.49
N ARG A 101 6.69 8.77 -1.00
CA ARG A 101 5.74 9.68 -0.32
C ARG A 101 5.12 9.07 0.93
N GLU A 102 4.89 7.77 0.95
CA GLU A 102 4.41 7.08 2.14
C GLU A 102 5.48 6.99 3.21
N GLU A 103 6.75 6.80 2.83
CA GLU A 103 7.87 6.85 3.76
C GLU A 103 7.98 8.24 4.40
N GLU A 104 7.92 9.30 3.60
CA GLU A 104 7.90 10.68 4.11
C GLU A 104 6.72 10.94 5.06
N LEU A 105 5.53 10.40 4.74
CA LEU A 105 4.36 10.50 5.62
C LEU A 105 4.57 9.77 6.95
N ILE A 106 5.12 8.56 6.92
CA ILE A 106 5.45 7.81 8.13
C ILE A 106 6.47 8.57 8.98
N ASP A 107 7.51 9.12 8.37
CA ASP A 107 8.52 9.93 9.04
C ASP A 107 7.89 11.18 9.69
N LEU A 108 7.04 11.89 8.94
CA LEU A 108 6.33 13.06 9.46
C LEU A 108 5.47 12.71 10.67
N VAL A 109 4.66 11.66 10.56
CA VAL A 109 3.73 11.29 11.62
C VAL A 109 4.46 10.76 12.85
N THR A 110 5.44 9.87 12.68
CA THR A 110 6.20 9.31 13.79
C THR A 110 7.13 10.33 14.49
N SER A 111 7.52 11.39 13.79
CA SER A 111 8.23 12.53 14.38
C SER A 111 7.32 13.42 15.25
N ASN A 112 6.01 13.32 15.08
CA ASN A 112 5.04 14.17 15.77
C ASN A 112 4.18 13.43 16.81
N PHE A 113 4.06 12.11 16.73
CA PHE A 113 3.23 11.30 17.61
C PHE A 113 3.99 10.10 18.16
N ASP A 114 3.86 9.87 19.48
CA ASP A 114 4.46 8.71 20.15
C ASP A 114 3.62 7.44 20.00
N ASN A 115 2.36 7.58 19.61
CA ASN A 115 1.44 6.47 19.39
C ASN A 115 0.90 6.53 17.96
N VAL A 116 1.34 5.60 17.13
CA VAL A 116 0.91 5.51 15.74
C VAL A 116 0.30 4.14 15.47
N ILE A 117 -0.84 4.14 14.80
CA ILE A 117 -1.49 2.93 14.28
C ILE A 117 -1.42 3.01 12.77
N VAL A 118 -0.86 1.98 12.15
CA VAL A 118 -0.87 1.86 10.69
C VAL A 118 -2.04 0.97 10.28
N VAL A 119 -2.79 1.42 9.29
CA VAL A 119 -3.87 0.65 8.68
C VAL A 119 -3.49 0.35 7.24
N TYR A 120 -3.34 -0.92 6.91
CA TYR A 120 -3.16 -1.33 5.53
C TYR A 120 -4.52 -1.70 4.92
N ASN A 121 -4.97 -0.88 3.96
CA ASN A 121 -6.19 -1.08 3.19
C ASN A 121 -5.84 -1.62 1.80
N GLY A 122 -5.65 -2.90 1.71
CA GLY A 122 -5.33 -3.60 0.47
C GLY A 122 -5.63 -5.09 0.58
N ALA A 123 -5.85 -5.72 -0.56
CA ALA A 123 -6.06 -7.17 -0.66
C ALA A 123 -4.77 -7.94 -0.99
N ASN A 124 -3.70 -7.21 -1.30
CA ASN A 124 -2.40 -7.77 -1.67
C ASN A 124 -1.53 -8.00 -0.43
N ALA A 125 -0.48 -8.82 -0.57
CA ALA A 125 0.65 -8.77 0.34
C ALA A 125 1.25 -7.36 0.35
N PHE A 126 1.99 -7.05 1.41
CA PHE A 126 2.67 -5.78 1.59
C PHE A 126 3.95 -6.01 2.38
N GLU A 127 5.01 -5.31 2.08
CA GLU A 127 6.23 -5.41 2.87
C GLU A 127 6.10 -4.65 4.18
N MET A 128 6.43 -5.33 5.28
CA MET A 128 6.26 -4.80 6.64
C MET A 128 7.58 -4.66 7.40
N GLY A 129 8.71 -4.85 6.72
CA GLY A 129 10.04 -4.79 7.35
C GLY A 129 10.37 -3.45 7.99
N TRP A 130 9.85 -2.38 7.44
CA TRP A 130 10.05 -1.00 7.90
C TRP A 130 9.40 -0.72 9.27
N VAL A 131 8.33 -1.44 9.64
CA VAL A 131 7.61 -1.20 10.91
C VAL A 131 8.52 -1.27 12.14
N LYS A 132 9.52 -2.14 12.13
CA LYS A 132 10.47 -2.31 13.25
C LYS A 132 11.35 -1.07 13.50
N ASP A 133 11.50 -0.22 12.49
CA ASP A 133 12.39 0.93 12.55
C ASP A 133 11.69 2.16 13.19
N TYR A 134 10.37 2.05 13.43
CA TYR A 134 9.53 3.09 14.02
C TYR A 134 8.91 2.63 15.35
N PRO A 135 9.58 2.83 16.49
CA PRO A 135 9.08 2.41 17.80
C PRO A 135 7.78 3.11 18.22
N GLN A 136 7.41 4.19 17.54
CA GLN A 136 6.12 4.88 17.69
C GLN A 136 4.94 4.08 17.15
N ILE A 137 5.16 3.15 16.22
CA ILE A 137 4.10 2.30 15.68
C ILE A 137 3.74 1.25 16.72
N LYS A 138 2.55 1.36 17.30
CA LYS A 138 2.04 0.47 18.35
C LYS A 138 1.18 -0.67 17.84
N GLY A 139 0.72 -0.57 16.61
CA GLY A 139 -0.10 -1.59 15.98
C GLY A 139 -0.24 -1.40 14.47
N VAL A 140 -0.45 -2.52 13.80
CA VAL A 140 -0.79 -2.55 12.38
C VAL A 140 -2.11 -3.30 12.23
N LEU A 141 -3.08 -2.66 11.59
CA LEU A 141 -4.38 -3.24 11.28
C LEU A 141 -4.46 -3.55 9.79
N LEU A 142 -4.76 -4.79 9.47
CA LEU A 142 -5.06 -5.20 8.10
C LEU A 142 -6.56 -5.04 7.88
N CYS A 143 -6.92 -4.16 6.96
CA CYS A 143 -8.29 -3.82 6.65
C CYS A 143 -8.51 -3.96 5.13
N PRO A 144 -8.65 -5.19 4.61
CA PRO A 144 -8.97 -5.41 3.20
C PRO A 144 -10.33 -4.79 2.86
N GLY A 145 -10.73 -4.83 1.60
CA GLY A 145 -11.95 -4.20 1.12
C GLY A 145 -13.17 -4.48 2.01
N THR A 146 -13.69 -3.45 2.62
CA THR A 146 -14.77 -3.54 3.63
C THR A 146 -16.17 -3.56 3.04
N GLY A 147 -16.31 -3.41 1.72
CA GLY A 147 -17.59 -3.25 1.06
C GLY A 147 -18.32 -1.96 1.49
N GLN A 148 -19.64 -1.96 1.40
CA GLN A 148 -20.43 -0.73 1.61
C GLN A 148 -20.59 -0.32 3.08
N SER A 149 -20.53 -1.27 4.03
CA SER A 149 -20.83 -1.00 5.44
C SER A 149 -19.80 -1.54 6.44
N GLY A 150 -18.75 -2.20 5.97
CA GLY A 150 -17.76 -2.82 6.86
C GLY A 150 -16.92 -1.82 7.66
N PHE A 151 -16.85 -0.56 7.26
CA PHE A 151 -16.16 0.49 8.02
C PHE A 151 -16.80 0.78 9.37
N GLU A 152 -18.07 0.45 9.59
CA GLU A 152 -18.67 0.52 10.94
C GLU A 152 -17.94 -0.43 11.91
N GLY A 153 -17.66 -1.65 11.47
CA GLY A 153 -16.89 -2.62 12.26
C GLY A 153 -15.45 -2.15 12.52
N PHE A 154 -14.80 -1.55 11.53
CA PHE A 154 -13.48 -0.95 11.69
C PHE A 154 -13.49 0.17 12.72
N GLY A 155 -14.46 1.09 12.65
CA GLY A 155 -14.62 2.18 13.63
C GLY A 155 -14.75 1.66 15.07
N ARG A 156 -15.49 0.58 15.28
CA ARG A 156 -15.65 -0.07 16.59
C ARG A 156 -14.36 -0.72 17.11
N VAL A 157 -13.54 -1.28 16.21
CA VAL A 157 -12.21 -1.80 16.57
C VAL A 157 -11.30 -0.66 17.02
N VAL A 158 -11.25 0.43 16.26
CA VAL A 158 -10.41 1.59 16.58
C VAL A 158 -10.87 2.27 17.87
N ALA A 159 -12.19 2.34 18.12
CA ALA A 159 -12.74 2.85 19.37
C ALA A 159 -12.50 1.92 20.58
N GLY A 160 -11.95 0.74 20.38
CA GLY A 160 -11.72 -0.24 21.45
C GLY A 160 -12.98 -0.95 21.94
N GLU A 161 -14.11 -0.81 21.24
CA GLU A 161 -15.36 -1.47 21.59
C GLU A 161 -15.35 -2.97 21.34
N VAL A 162 -14.59 -3.39 20.32
CA VAL A 162 -14.41 -4.79 19.94
C VAL A 162 -12.95 -5.09 19.61
N ASN A 163 -12.50 -6.28 19.93
CA ASN A 163 -11.19 -6.76 19.49
C ASN A 163 -11.33 -7.43 18.12
N PRO A 164 -10.42 -7.16 17.18
CA PRO A 164 -10.41 -7.88 15.91
C PRO A 164 -10.07 -9.37 16.17
N SER A 165 -10.91 -10.25 15.66
CA SER A 165 -10.73 -11.71 15.81
C SER A 165 -10.10 -12.35 14.57
N GLY A 166 -9.99 -11.62 13.49
CA GLY A 166 -9.37 -12.06 12.25
C GLY A 166 -7.87 -12.31 12.43
N ARG A 167 -7.35 -13.22 11.61
CA ARG A 167 -5.93 -13.48 11.47
C ARG A 167 -5.55 -13.34 10.01
N THR A 168 -4.31 -12.98 9.76
CA THR A 168 -3.78 -12.95 8.41
C THR A 168 -3.71 -14.36 7.85
N ALA A 169 -4.14 -14.53 6.60
CA ALA A 169 -4.01 -15.81 5.89
C ALA A 169 -2.54 -16.08 5.50
N ASP A 170 -1.78 -14.99 5.28
CA ASP A 170 -0.41 -15.04 4.82
C ASP A 170 0.55 -14.44 5.85
N THR A 171 1.83 -14.78 5.70
CA THR A 171 2.93 -14.11 6.41
C THR A 171 3.33 -12.88 5.60
N TYR A 172 3.30 -11.73 6.23
CA TYR A 172 3.80 -10.49 5.64
C TYR A 172 5.32 -10.46 5.76
N ALA A 173 5.99 -10.50 4.62
CA ALA A 173 7.45 -10.51 4.58
C ALA A 173 8.03 -9.14 5.00
N ALA A 174 9.24 -9.17 5.53
CA ALA A 174 10.00 -7.96 5.76
C ALA A 174 10.48 -7.36 4.44
N ASP A 175 10.90 -8.23 3.53
CA ASP A 175 11.38 -7.93 2.18
C ASP A 175 11.02 -9.14 1.32
N LEU A 176 10.18 -8.93 0.33
CA LEU A 176 9.73 -10.00 -0.54
C LEU A 176 10.81 -10.44 -1.52
N THR A 177 11.77 -9.57 -1.84
CA THR A 177 12.90 -9.91 -2.71
C THR A 177 13.91 -10.86 -2.06
N ALA A 178 13.92 -10.92 -0.72
CA ALA A 178 14.74 -11.86 0.03
C ALA A 178 14.26 -13.33 -0.08
N SER A 179 13.06 -13.55 -0.63
CA SER A 179 12.52 -14.89 -0.84
C SER A 179 12.90 -15.43 -2.22
N CYS A 180 13.48 -16.63 -2.29
CA CYS A 180 13.78 -17.32 -3.54
C CYS A 180 12.53 -17.80 -4.31
N LEU A 181 11.34 -17.48 -3.85
CA LEU A 181 10.05 -17.88 -4.46
C LEU A 181 9.41 -16.77 -5.33
N LEU A 182 10.09 -15.64 -5.52
CA LEU A 182 9.61 -14.51 -6.31
C LEU A 182 10.13 -14.56 -7.77
N TYR A 183 9.91 -15.70 -8.45
CA TYR A 183 10.20 -15.82 -9.88
C TYR A 183 9.02 -16.38 -10.65
#